data_5c2972aef54414d9e45799e5d19f5ece
#
_entry.id   5c2972aef54414d9e45799e5d19f5ece
#
_cell.length_a   1.000
_cell.length_b   1.000
_cell.length_c   1.000
_cell.angle_alpha   90.00
_cell.angle_beta   90.00
_cell.angle_gamma   90.00
#
_symmetry.space_group_name_H-M   'P 1'
#
loop_
_entity.id
_entity.type
_entity.pdbx_description
1 polymer ?
#
loop_
_entity_poly.entity_id
_entity_poly.type
_entity_poly.pdbx_seq_one_letter_code
_entity_poly.pdbx_strand_id
1 'polypeptide(L)'
;MKRNLIHIAVATATFATAFTLATPTLWAKKKVQPARVAPTKTLSYNDQRRFDYFFLEAVKQENTGNYASALALMNHCLSINPNAAEVYFMQAPYYVQIKNDSLALACLQKAASLRPDNATFTERLGQFYISSGNFDKAIETYERLTTNSGERDNDEALNILMQLYNKKKDFAGVLRSLERLEQVNGISEETTLSKVRAYEMLDNKNAAYKALKQLSDDHPNDLNYRLMLGNWLMQNQKEAAAHKIFTDVLADDPDNSFAQASLYDYYRAKNDETKATQLRDKMLISSKTDDETKLSIMRQVVQENERAGGDSTKVLALFDRITAANPNDAGMAELKAAYMSVKKMPDSLIVNALKRVIAIAPDNAGARLQLIEHLWRKQNWDEVLALSKSAQAYNPEEMAFYYFEGIAYYQKDKKDEALDAFRRGVTQINANSNKDIVSDFYELMGEILYQKGLAKEAFASYDSCLQWKPNNLGCLNNYAYYLGEKGIELDKAEAMSYRTVKEEPNNGTYLDTYAWLLFLKKRYSEAQVYIDQALKNDSNSLKSKVVVEHAGDIHAMNGDTNKAIEYWEKALELGADKAVINRKIKLKKPF
;
A
#
# COMPACT_ATOMS: atom_id res chain seq x y z
N MET A 1 14.24 -16.52 -10.47
CA MET A 1 13.53 -15.39 -9.86
C MET A 1 14.56 -14.50 -9.20
N LYS A 2 14.50 -13.21 -9.51
CA LYS A 2 15.60 -12.23 -9.37
C LYS A 2 15.92 -11.90 -7.91
N ARG A 3 17.21 -11.75 -7.64
CA ARG A 3 17.81 -11.33 -6.37
C ARG A 3 17.27 -9.97 -5.93
N ASN A 4 16.72 -9.89 -4.72
CA ASN A 4 16.56 -8.63 -3.99
C ASN A 4 17.69 -8.57 -2.95
N LEU A 5 18.71 -7.84 -3.30
CA LEU A 5 19.70 -7.30 -2.38
C LEU A 5 19.09 -6.06 -1.73
N ILE A 6 19.33 -5.89 -0.45
CA ILE A 6 18.99 -4.67 0.27
C ILE A 6 19.79 -3.54 -0.38
N HIS A 7 19.12 -2.76 -1.21
CA HIS A 7 19.67 -1.54 -1.75
C HIS A 7 19.03 -0.37 -1.01
N ILE A 8 19.84 0.37 -0.28
CA ILE A 8 19.64 1.80 -0.17
C ILE A 8 19.63 2.28 -1.62
N ALA A 9 18.48 2.74 -2.08
CA ALA A 9 18.19 2.90 -3.49
C ALA A 9 19.08 3.94 -4.15
N VAL A 10 20.04 3.47 -4.93
CA VAL A 10 20.57 4.21 -6.08
C VAL A 10 20.07 3.46 -7.32
N ALA A 11 19.02 3.95 -7.93
CA ALA A 11 18.49 3.38 -9.16
C ALA A 11 19.47 3.64 -10.31
N THR A 12 20.17 2.61 -10.76
CA THR A 12 20.94 2.63 -12.01
C THR A 12 20.13 1.95 -13.10
N ALA A 13 19.59 2.73 -14.03
CA ALA A 13 19.08 2.22 -15.30
C ALA A 13 20.25 2.19 -16.30
N THR A 14 20.70 1.00 -16.68
CA THR A 14 21.65 0.79 -17.77
C THR A 14 20.93 0.75 -19.11
N PHE A 15 21.20 1.73 -19.98
CA PHE A 15 20.99 1.60 -21.43
C PHE A 15 22.35 1.79 -22.12
N ALA A 16 22.80 0.74 -22.79
CA ALA A 16 23.96 0.77 -23.66
C ALA A 16 23.51 1.19 -25.06
N THR A 17 24.06 2.31 -25.59
CA THR A 17 24.10 2.59 -27.02
C THR A 17 25.46 3.18 -27.37
N ALA A 18 26.07 2.57 -28.36
CA ALA A 18 27.36 2.95 -28.90
C ALA A 18 27.32 4.35 -29.55
N PHE A 19 28.28 5.21 -29.24
CA PHE A 19 28.52 6.45 -29.95
C PHE A 19 29.97 6.55 -30.41
N THR A 20 30.11 6.82 -31.70
CA THR A 20 31.34 7.04 -32.44
C THR A 20 31.99 8.38 -32.04
N LEU A 21 33.31 8.34 -31.92
CA LEU A 21 34.20 9.46 -31.59
C LEU A 21 34.11 10.57 -32.65
N ALA A 22 33.68 11.77 -32.24
CA ALA A 22 33.93 13.01 -32.95
C ALA A 22 34.82 13.91 -32.10
N THR A 23 35.90 14.38 -32.69
CA THR A 23 36.92 15.23 -32.09
C THR A 23 36.38 16.60 -31.65
N PRO A 24 36.80 17.17 -30.51
CA PRO A 24 36.32 18.47 -30.08
C PRO A 24 37.04 19.61 -30.83
N THR A 25 36.28 20.39 -31.59
CA THR A 25 36.75 21.69 -32.08
C THR A 25 36.73 22.71 -30.96
N LEU A 26 37.89 23.33 -30.72
CA LEU A 26 38.05 24.43 -29.78
C LEU A 26 37.14 25.63 -30.17
N TRP A 27 36.17 25.94 -29.33
CA TRP A 27 35.39 27.17 -29.43
C TRP A 27 36.14 28.28 -28.72
N ALA A 28 36.66 29.26 -29.51
CA ALA A 28 37.23 30.48 -29.02
C ALA A 28 36.17 31.30 -28.25
N LYS A 29 36.47 31.67 -27.01
CA LYS A 29 35.64 32.58 -26.20
C LYS A 29 35.51 33.95 -26.88
N LYS A 30 34.38 34.20 -27.55
CA LYS A 30 33.98 35.56 -27.87
C LYS A 30 33.59 36.24 -26.56
N LYS A 31 34.35 37.29 -26.13
CA LYS A 31 33.94 38.22 -25.08
C LYS A 31 32.62 38.88 -25.52
N VAL A 32 31.52 38.49 -24.87
CA VAL A 32 30.24 39.21 -25.02
C VAL A 32 30.42 40.54 -24.32
N GLN A 33 30.47 41.62 -25.09
CA GLN A 33 30.36 42.96 -24.51
C GLN A 33 28.95 43.14 -23.94
N PRO A 34 28.79 43.76 -22.75
CA PRO A 34 27.47 44.09 -22.22
C PRO A 34 26.73 44.97 -23.23
N ALA A 35 25.49 44.55 -23.55
CA ALA A 35 24.63 45.31 -24.44
C ALA A 35 24.44 46.71 -23.88
N ARG A 36 24.93 47.71 -24.63
CA ARG A 36 24.65 49.13 -24.32
C ARG A 36 23.13 49.31 -24.36
N VAL A 37 22.55 49.60 -23.20
CA VAL A 37 21.16 50.05 -23.08
C VAL A 37 21.06 51.33 -23.90
N ALA A 38 20.24 51.33 -24.96
CA ALA A 38 19.96 52.55 -25.74
C ALA A 38 19.37 53.59 -24.78
N PRO A 39 19.74 54.88 -24.90
CA PRO A 39 19.24 55.92 -24.03
C PRO A 39 17.71 55.94 -24.14
N THR A 40 17.03 55.68 -23.04
CA THR A 40 15.56 55.77 -22.93
C THR A 40 15.17 57.21 -23.27
N LYS A 41 14.42 57.39 -24.35
CA LYS A 41 13.83 58.68 -24.69
C LYS A 41 12.93 59.06 -23.53
N THR A 42 13.35 60.07 -22.74
CA THR A 42 12.54 60.56 -21.61
C THR A 42 11.22 61.07 -22.17
N LEU A 43 10.12 60.55 -21.64
CA LEU A 43 8.78 61.03 -22.01
C LEU A 43 8.66 62.50 -21.69
N SER A 44 7.85 63.23 -22.48
CA SER A 44 7.47 64.59 -22.09
C SER A 44 6.71 64.58 -20.77
N TYR A 45 6.75 65.64 -19.99
CA TYR A 45 6.03 65.75 -18.71
C TYR A 45 4.53 65.36 -18.86
N ASN A 46 3.90 65.77 -19.94
CA ASN A 46 2.51 65.51 -20.23
C ASN A 46 2.29 64.01 -20.58
N ASP A 47 3.18 63.41 -21.36
CA ASP A 47 3.07 61.96 -21.70
C ASP A 47 3.33 61.10 -20.50
N GLN A 48 4.26 61.50 -19.60
CA GLN A 48 4.49 60.79 -18.36
C GLN A 48 3.23 60.80 -17.48
N ARG A 49 2.58 61.95 -17.28
CA ARG A 49 1.33 62.06 -16.51
C ARG A 49 0.20 61.24 -17.12
N ARG A 50 0.09 61.19 -18.43
CA ARG A 50 -0.90 60.37 -19.13
C ARG A 50 -0.61 58.88 -18.95
N PHE A 51 0.65 58.51 -19.12
CA PHE A 51 1.09 57.13 -18.89
C PHE A 51 0.77 56.69 -17.46
N ASP A 52 1.17 57.44 -16.45
CA ASP A 52 0.95 57.13 -15.03
C ASP A 52 -0.55 57.00 -14.72
N TYR A 53 -1.39 57.90 -15.26
CA TYR A 53 -2.84 57.81 -15.08
C TYR A 53 -3.42 56.51 -15.65
N PHE A 54 -3.12 56.18 -16.89
CA PHE A 54 -3.64 54.98 -17.53
C PHE A 54 -3.05 53.68 -16.92
N PHE A 55 -1.81 53.73 -16.49
CA PHE A 55 -1.17 52.61 -15.82
C PHE A 55 -1.83 52.31 -14.47
N LEU A 56 -2.06 53.31 -13.63
CA LEU A 56 -2.75 53.15 -12.35
C LEU A 56 -4.20 52.70 -12.55
N GLU A 57 -4.90 53.20 -13.57
CA GLU A 57 -6.25 52.75 -13.87
C GLU A 57 -6.24 51.27 -14.38
N ALA A 58 -5.23 50.89 -15.17
CA ALA A 58 -5.07 49.50 -15.58
C ALA A 58 -4.90 48.55 -14.37
N VAL A 59 -4.03 48.90 -13.41
CA VAL A 59 -3.82 48.16 -12.16
C VAL A 59 -5.12 48.09 -11.34
N LYS A 60 -5.88 49.17 -11.28
CA LYS A 60 -7.18 49.19 -10.58
C LYS A 60 -8.19 48.27 -11.26
N GLN A 61 -8.29 48.28 -12.59
CA GLN A 61 -9.19 47.37 -13.32
C GLN A 61 -8.78 45.90 -13.14
N GLU A 62 -7.47 45.61 -13.10
CA GLU A 62 -6.95 44.29 -12.76
C GLU A 62 -7.41 43.85 -11.38
N ASN A 63 -7.23 44.68 -10.36
CA ASN A 63 -7.61 44.37 -8.97
C ASN A 63 -9.13 44.20 -8.78
N THR A 64 -9.94 44.78 -9.68
CA THR A 64 -11.41 44.60 -9.68
C THR A 64 -11.88 43.47 -10.59
N GLY A 65 -10.97 42.71 -11.21
CA GLY A 65 -11.29 41.57 -12.07
C GLY A 65 -11.72 41.94 -13.50
N ASN A 66 -11.64 43.23 -13.87
CA ASN A 66 -12.00 43.73 -15.21
C ASN A 66 -10.85 43.56 -16.20
N TYR A 67 -10.44 42.34 -16.46
CA TYR A 67 -9.24 41.98 -17.21
C TYR A 67 -9.19 42.54 -18.64
N ALA A 68 -10.32 42.55 -19.35
CA ALA A 68 -10.38 43.11 -20.71
C ALA A 68 -10.10 44.61 -20.72
N SER A 69 -10.64 45.35 -19.76
CA SER A 69 -10.39 46.78 -19.59
C SER A 69 -8.93 47.04 -19.18
N ALA A 70 -8.39 46.24 -18.27
CA ALA A 70 -6.99 46.34 -17.87
C ALA A 70 -6.05 46.15 -19.07
N LEU A 71 -6.27 45.12 -19.89
CA LEU A 71 -5.46 44.86 -21.09
C LEU A 71 -5.57 46.00 -22.13
N ALA A 72 -6.76 46.56 -22.34
CA ALA A 72 -6.94 47.72 -23.25
C ALA A 72 -6.18 48.95 -22.76
N LEU A 73 -6.22 49.24 -21.45
CA LEU A 73 -5.46 50.33 -20.83
C LEU A 73 -3.94 50.11 -20.90
N MET A 74 -3.48 48.88 -20.70
CA MET A 74 -2.07 48.48 -20.86
C MET A 74 -1.61 48.70 -22.31
N ASN A 75 -2.42 48.35 -23.32
CA ASN A 75 -2.12 48.64 -24.72
C ASN A 75 -2.04 50.16 -24.99
N HIS A 76 -2.91 50.96 -24.35
CA HIS A 76 -2.84 52.41 -24.44
C HIS A 76 -1.57 52.94 -23.77
N CYS A 77 -1.14 52.40 -22.63
CA CYS A 77 0.14 52.74 -22.01
C CYS A 77 1.32 52.48 -22.96
N LEU A 78 1.33 51.37 -23.69
CA LEU A 78 2.38 51.04 -24.65
C LEU A 78 2.36 51.97 -25.90
N SER A 79 1.20 52.54 -26.25
CA SER A 79 1.14 53.58 -27.31
C SER A 79 1.79 54.90 -26.88
N ILE A 80 1.83 55.18 -25.58
CA ILE A 80 2.50 56.36 -25.00
C ILE A 80 3.98 56.05 -24.75
N ASN A 81 4.27 54.89 -24.11
CA ASN A 81 5.63 54.45 -23.82
C ASN A 81 5.87 53.03 -24.33
N PRO A 82 6.37 52.82 -25.55
CA PRO A 82 6.68 51.51 -26.12
C PRO A 82 7.81 50.78 -25.40
N ASN A 83 8.51 51.41 -24.46
CA ASN A 83 9.63 50.84 -23.70
C ASN A 83 9.25 50.56 -22.22
N ALA A 84 7.98 50.58 -21.88
CA ALA A 84 7.51 50.26 -20.52
C ALA A 84 7.57 48.75 -20.28
N ALA A 85 8.69 48.28 -19.74
CA ALA A 85 8.94 46.85 -19.49
C ALA A 85 7.90 46.25 -18.54
N GLU A 86 7.49 46.99 -17.53
CA GLU A 86 6.50 46.60 -16.53
C GLU A 86 5.14 46.28 -17.17
N VAL A 87 4.75 47.06 -18.19
CA VAL A 87 3.47 46.88 -18.90
C VAL A 87 3.49 45.57 -19.70
N TYR A 88 4.58 45.30 -20.41
CA TYR A 88 4.72 43.99 -21.09
C TYR A 88 4.69 42.84 -20.13
N PHE A 89 5.37 42.95 -18.97
CA PHE A 89 5.38 41.94 -17.96
C PHE A 89 3.97 41.65 -17.42
N MET A 90 3.18 42.70 -17.16
CA MET A 90 1.80 42.57 -16.68
C MET A 90 0.85 42.03 -17.75
N GLN A 91 1.10 42.22 -19.03
CA GLN A 91 0.28 41.65 -20.11
C GLN A 91 0.46 40.15 -20.29
N ALA A 92 1.62 39.63 -19.98
CA ALA A 92 1.95 38.21 -20.25
C ALA A 92 0.98 37.22 -19.59
N PRO A 93 0.59 37.30 -18.29
CA PRO A 93 -0.39 36.41 -17.67
C PRO A 93 -1.75 36.37 -18.39
N TYR A 94 -2.22 37.52 -18.92
CA TYR A 94 -3.49 37.57 -19.65
C TYR A 94 -3.43 36.78 -20.95
N TYR A 95 -2.32 36.90 -21.68
CA TYR A 95 -2.12 36.10 -22.89
C TYR A 95 -2.00 34.59 -22.61
N VAL A 96 -1.39 34.20 -21.48
CA VAL A 96 -1.38 32.80 -21.03
C VAL A 96 -2.81 32.32 -20.75
N GLN A 97 -3.61 33.14 -20.04
CA GLN A 97 -4.98 32.77 -19.66
C GLN A 97 -5.88 32.56 -20.89
N ILE A 98 -5.71 33.36 -21.96
CA ILE A 98 -6.44 33.18 -23.23
C ILE A 98 -5.76 32.17 -24.17
N LYS A 99 -4.76 31.43 -23.69
CA LYS A 99 -3.99 30.43 -24.45
C LYS A 99 -3.29 30.97 -25.69
N ASN A 100 -2.84 32.22 -25.63
CA ASN A 100 -2.03 32.85 -26.68
C ASN A 100 -0.55 32.91 -26.25
N ASP A 101 0.08 31.74 -26.23
CA ASP A 101 1.45 31.56 -25.76
C ASP A 101 2.47 32.38 -26.59
N SER A 102 2.17 32.63 -27.86
CA SER A 102 3.04 33.45 -28.73
C SER A 102 3.13 34.89 -28.27
N LEU A 103 2.00 35.50 -27.94
CA LEU A 103 1.98 36.87 -27.43
C LEU A 103 2.52 36.96 -26.00
N ALA A 104 2.20 35.99 -25.16
CA ALA A 104 2.76 35.88 -23.82
C ALA A 104 4.29 35.84 -23.84
N LEU A 105 4.86 34.97 -24.68
CA LEU A 105 6.31 34.89 -24.87
C LEU A 105 6.90 36.18 -25.38
N ALA A 106 6.29 36.81 -26.41
CA ALA A 106 6.76 38.07 -26.94
C ALA A 106 6.78 39.18 -25.87
N CYS A 107 5.76 39.26 -25.02
CA CYS A 107 5.71 40.18 -23.90
C CYS A 107 6.82 39.91 -22.88
N LEU A 108 7.01 38.66 -22.45
CA LEU A 108 8.08 38.34 -21.50
C LEU A 108 9.48 38.59 -22.06
N GLN A 109 9.72 38.25 -23.33
CA GLN A 109 10.98 38.55 -24.01
C GLN A 109 11.24 40.07 -24.07
N LYS A 110 10.20 40.87 -24.40
CA LYS A 110 10.31 42.32 -24.48
C LYS A 110 10.59 42.91 -23.11
N ALA A 111 9.87 42.51 -22.05
CA ALA A 111 10.11 42.93 -20.68
C ALA A 111 11.56 42.66 -20.24
N ALA A 112 12.02 41.42 -20.38
CA ALA A 112 13.37 41.00 -20.00
C ALA A 112 14.47 41.68 -20.85
N SER A 113 14.19 42.03 -22.12
CA SER A 113 15.14 42.76 -22.97
C SER A 113 15.25 44.25 -22.64
N LEU A 114 14.15 44.88 -22.22
CA LEU A 114 14.12 46.29 -21.82
C LEU A 114 14.74 46.51 -20.44
N ARG A 115 14.60 45.58 -19.55
CA ARG A 115 15.15 45.61 -18.17
C ARG A 115 15.94 44.36 -17.87
N PRO A 116 17.13 44.19 -18.47
CA PRO A 116 17.97 43.03 -18.26
C PRO A 116 18.55 42.91 -16.83
N ASP A 117 18.50 44.03 -16.09
CA ASP A 117 18.84 44.14 -14.67
C ASP A 117 17.74 43.63 -13.73
N ASN A 118 16.52 43.45 -14.22
CA ASN A 118 15.40 42.99 -13.44
C ASN A 118 15.36 41.43 -13.45
N ALA A 119 15.76 40.82 -12.32
CA ALA A 119 15.80 39.39 -12.14
C ALA A 119 14.42 38.73 -12.35
N THR A 120 13.34 39.37 -11.83
CA THR A 120 11.97 38.82 -11.90
C THR A 120 11.49 38.66 -13.34
N PHE A 121 11.83 39.61 -14.24
CA PHE A 121 11.43 39.53 -15.66
C PHE A 121 12.17 38.39 -16.37
N THR A 122 13.46 38.22 -16.07
CA THR A 122 14.29 37.16 -16.63
C THR A 122 13.85 35.79 -16.10
N GLU A 123 13.57 35.70 -14.81
CA GLU A 123 13.10 34.49 -14.18
C GLU A 123 11.74 34.04 -14.75
N ARG A 124 10.77 34.94 -14.86
CA ARG A 124 9.46 34.62 -15.43
C ARG A 124 9.55 34.14 -16.89
N LEU A 125 10.47 34.72 -17.67
CA LEU A 125 10.76 34.23 -19.01
C LEU A 125 11.35 32.83 -19.00
N GLY A 126 12.26 32.55 -18.07
CA GLY A 126 12.83 31.21 -17.87
C GLY A 126 11.76 30.17 -17.49
N GLN A 127 10.88 30.50 -16.55
CA GLN A 127 9.75 29.67 -16.16
C GLN A 127 8.80 29.37 -17.33
N PHE A 128 8.54 30.39 -18.19
CA PHE A 128 7.73 30.20 -19.39
C PHE A 128 8.40 29.21 -20.37
N TYR A 129 9.71 29.30 -20.56
CA TYR A 129 10.42 28.35 -21.41
C TYR A 129 10.40 26.94 -20.82
N ILE A 130 10.46 26.78 -19.49
CA ILE A 130 10.31 25.47 -18.84
C ILE A 130 8.92 24.88 -19.11
N SER A 131 7.87 25.67 -18.88
CA SER A 131 6.48 25.22 -19.07
C SER A 131 6.15 24.88 -20.52
N SER A 132 6.78 25.59 -21.49
CA SER A 132 6.65 25.31 -22.93
C SER A 132 7.58 24.20 -23.43
N GLY A 133 8.38 23.56 -22.56
CA GLY A 133 9.31 22.48 -22.91
C GLY A 133 10.57 22.94 -23.64
N ASN A 134 10.82 24.23 -23.76
CA ASN A 134 12.02 24.77 -24.42
C ASN A 134 13.20 24.88 -23.45
N PHE A 135 13.76 23.72 -23.07
CA PHE A 135 14.78 23.65 -22.03
C PHE A 135 16.10 24.33 -22.42
N ASP A 136 16.44 24.40 -23.72
CA ASP A 136 17.66 25.10 -24.16
C ASP A 136 17.59 26.60 -23.90
N LYS A 137 16.45 27.21 -24.23
CA LYS A 137 16.22 28.62 -23.94
C LYS A 137 16.04 28.92 -22.45
N ALA A 138 15.47 27.96 -21.71
CA ALA A 138 15.39 28.08 -20.26
C ALA A 138 16.79 28.10 -19.65
N ILE A 139 17.69 27.19 -20.02
CA ILE A 139 19.09 27.17 -19.57
C ILE A 139 19.79 28.50 -19.91
N GLU A 140 19.71 28.93 -21.17
CA GLU A 140 20.29 30.21 -21.57
C GLU A 140 19.79 31.40 -20.72
N THR A 141 18.51 31.38 -20.40
CA THR A 141 17.87 32.45 -19.61
C THR A 141 18.33 32.41 -18.15
N TYR A 142 18.38 31.23 -17.53
CA TYR A 142 18.87 31.08 -16.16
C TYR A 142 20.38 31.29 -16.04
N GLU A 143 21.18 30.86 -17.02
CA GLU A 143 22.61 31.18 -17.06
C GLU A 143 22.83 32.71 -17.09
N ARG A 144 22.05 33.43 -17.89
CA ARG A 144 22.10 34.92 -17.92
C ARG A 144 21.68 35.51 -16.58
N LEU A 145 20.63 34.96 -15.94
CA LEU A 145 20.16 35.41 -14.63
C LEU A 145 21.25 35.30 -13.57
N THR A 146 21.95 34.16 -13.52
CA THR A 146 22.99 33.89 -12.54
C THR A 146 24.33 34.57 -12.82
N THR A 147 24.53 35.17 -14.01
CA THR A 147 25.77 35.91 -14.37
C THR A 147 25.63 37.40 -14.31
N ASN A 148 24.43 37.96 -14.59
CA ASN A 148 24.22 39.39 -14.75
C ASN A 148 23.55 40.07 -13.53
N SER A 149 22.88 39.33 -12.67
CA SER A 149 22.35 39.90 -11.44
C SER A 149 23.50 40.11 -10.46
N GLY A 150 23.65 41.32 -9.92
CA GLY A 150 24.58 41.59 -8.82
C GLY A 150 24.26 40.77 -7.53
N GLU A 151 23.24 39.96 -7.58
CA GLU A 151 22.86 38.94 -6.62
C GLU A 151 23.67 37.67 -6.91
N ARG A 152 24.85 37.59 -6.29
CA ARG A 152 25.75 36.42 -6.39
C ARG A 152 25.14 35.14 -5.85
N ASP A 153 23.98 35.22 -5.22
CA ASP A 153 23.46 34.23 -4.30
C ASP A 153 22.06 33.73 -4.70
N ASN A 154 21.83 33.57 -5.99
CA ASN A 154 20.53 33.00 -6.41
C ASN A 154 20.61 31.48 -6.44
N ASP A 155 20.60 30.86 -5.24
CA ASP A 155 20.58 29.41 -5.04
C ASP A 155 19.43 28.74 -5.79
N GLU A 156 18.28 29.40 -5.85
CA GLU A 156 17.11 28.88 -6.54
C GLU A 156 17.37 28.79 -8.06
N ALA A 157 17.97 29.81 -8.66
CA ALA A 157 18.32 29.76 -10.08
C ALA A 157 19.38 28.71 -10.39
N LEU A 158 20.38 28.49 -9.51
CA LEU A 158 21.38 27.44 -9.66
C LEU A 158 20.75 26.06 -9.53
N ASN A 159 19.81 25.88 -8.59
CA ASN A 159 19.07 24.63 -8.43
C ASN A 159 18.20 24.31 -9.66
N ILE A 160 17.55 25.32 -10.23
CA ILE A 160 16.78 25.15 -11.48
C ILE A 160 17.72 24.79 -12.64
N LEU A 161 18.88 25.42 -12.75
CA LEU A 161 19.90 25.07 -13.76
C LEU A 161 20.36 23.61 -13.62
N MET A 162 20.64 23.15 -12.40
CA MET A 162 20.98 21.75 -12.18
C MET A 162 19.89 20.78 -12.63
N GLN A 163 18.62 21.10 -12.33
CA GLN A 163 17.49 20.28 -12.79
C GLN A 163 17.37 20.26 -14.31
N LEU A 164 17.53 21.41 -14.96
CA LEU A 164 17.48 21.52 -16.42
C LEU A 164 18.63 20.77 -17.09
N TYR A 165 19.85 20.91 -16.57
CA TYR A 165 21.01 20.16 -17.06
C TYR A 165 20.87 18.65 -16.84
N ASN A 166 20.34 18.23 -15.69
CA ASN A 166 20.03 16.82 -15.43
C ASN A 166 19.00 16.29 -16.45
N LYS A 167 17.95 17.05 -16.72
CA LYS A 167 16.92 16.69 -17.71
C LYS A 167 17.49 16.55 -19.12
N LYS A 168 18.47 17.38 -19.46
CA LYS A 168 19.22 17.33 -20.74
C LYS A 168 20.35 16.31 -20.72
N LYS A 169 20.63 15.67 -19.59
CA LYS A 169 21.79 14.77 -19.36
C LYS A 169 23.14 15.47 -19.60
N ASP A 170 23.20 16.79 -19.44
CA ASP A 170 24.44 17.57 -19.44
C ASP A 170 25.04 17.59 -18.03
N PHE A 171 25.70 16.50 -17.66
CA PHE A 171 26.31 16.37 -16.34
C PHE A 171 27.51 17.32 -16.13
N ALA A 172 28.12 17.79 -17.20
CA ALA A 172 29.13 18.84 -17.11
C ALA A 172 28.48 20.19 -16.71
N GLY A 173 27.29 20.50 -17.21
CA GLY A 173 26.49 21.63 -16.78
C GLY A 173 26.07 21.52 -15.30
N VAL A 174 25.68 20.32 -14.86
CA VAL A 174 25.37 20.05 -13.44
C VAL A 174 26.56 20.37 -12.56
N LEU A 175 27.76 19.86 -12.91
CA LEU A 175 28.98 20.11 -12.15
C LEU A 175 29.32 21.60 -12.05
N ARG A 176 29.23 22.36 -13.17
CA ARG A 176 29.45 23.80 -13.14
C ARG A 176 28.48 24.54 -12.21
N SER A 177 27.23 24.13 -12.20
CA SER A 177 26.21 24.74 -11.31
C SER A 177 26.49 24.40 -9.85
N LEU A 178 26.87 23.14 -9.53
CA LEU A 178 27.29 22.71 -8.20
C LEU A 178 28.54 23.43 -7.69
N GLU A 179 29.56 23.61 -8.55
CA GLU A 179 30.75 24.35 -8.19
C GLU A 179 30.44 25.82 -7.83
N ARG A 180 29.51 26.43 -8.53
CA ARG A 180 29.05 27.81 -8.22
C ARG A 180 28.27 27.84 -6.92
N LEU A 181 27.40 26.86 -6.67
CA LEU A 181 26.63 26.75 -5.42
C LEU A 181 27.57 26.58 -4.22
N GLU A 182 28.62 25.75 -4.34
CA GLU A 182 29.62 25.56 -3.29
C GLU A 182 30.50 26.80 -3.04
N GLN A 183 30.72 27.64 -4.05
CA GLN A 183 31.42 28.91 -3.85
C GLN A 183 30.63 29.88 -2.98
N VAL A 184 29.32 29.78 -3.00
CA VAL A 184 28.40 30.62 -2.23
C VAL A 184 28.17 30.03 -0.83
N ASN A 185 27.77 28.77 -0.76
CA ASN A 185 27.25 28.15 0.47
C ASN A 185 28.26 27.24 1.17
N GLY A 186 29.44 27.02 0.56
CA GLY A 186 30.38 26.01 1.01
C GLY A 186 30.07 24.60 0.53
N ILE A 187 30.97 23.68 0.81
CA ILE A 187 30.81 22.25 0.47
C ILE A 187 29.85 21.62 1.48
N SER A 188 28.86 20.90 0.99
CA SER A 188 27.92 20.13 1.80
C SER A 188 27.89 18.65 1.37
N GLU A 189 27.30 17.80 2.21
CA GLU A 189 27.01 16.41 1.84
C GLU A 189 26.18 16.32 0.56
N GLU A 190 25.12 17.11 0.46
CA GLU A 190 24.21 17.12 -0.68
C GLU A 190 24.91 17.50 -1.98
N THR A 191 25.72 18.58 -1.96
CA THR A 191 26.48 19.00 -3.14
C THR A 191 27.53 17.98 -3.53
N THR A 192 28.22 17.37 -2.55
CA THR A 192 29.20 16.32 -2.80
C THR A 192 28.60 15.07 -3.42
N LEU A 193 27.47 14.58 -2.88
CA LEU A 193 26.78 13.41 -3.46
C LEU A 193 26.27 13.70 -4.87
N SER A 194 25.77 14.91 -5.12
CA SER A 194 25.35 15.33 -6.46
C SER A 194 26.53 15.40 -7.45
N LYS A 195 27.70 15.87 -7.01
CA LYS A 195 28.94 15.83 -7.80
C LYS A 195 29.39 14.41 -8.08
N VAL A 196 29.37 13.53 -7.09
CA VAL A 196 29.71 12.11 -7.27
C VAL A 196 28.84 11.48 -8.35
N ARG A 197 27.53 11.65 -8.29
CA ARG A 197 26.59 11.17 -9.33
C ARG A 197 26.93 11.72 -10.70
N ALA A 198 27.18 13.03 -10.80
CA ALA A 198 27.51 13.66 -12.06
C ALA A 198 28.84 13.14 -12.63
N TYR A 199 29.86 12.93 -11.79
CA TYR A 199 31.12 12.32 -12.19
C TYR A 199 30.97 10.85 -12.62
N GLU A 200 30.12 10.07 -11.95
CA GLU A 200 29.82 8.68 -12.36
C GLU A 200 29.13 8.64 -13.72
N MET A 201 28.18 9.54 -13.95
CA MET A 201 27.51 9.63 -15.25
C MET A 201 28.44 10.06 -16.39
N LEU A 202 29.56 10.71 -16.06
CA LEU A 202 30.64 11.06 -16.98
C LEU A 202 31.78 10.00 -17.02
N ASP A 203 31.60 8.85 -16.34
CA ASP A 203 32.61 7.80 -16.13
C ASP A 203 33.93 8.32 -15.51
N ASN A 204 33.86 9.41 -14.77
CA ASN A 204 35.01 10.01 -14.11
C ASN A 204 35.13 9.56 -12.65
N LYS A 205 35.42 8.26 -12.45
CA LYS A 205 35.56 7.65 -11.13
C LYS A 205 36.64 8.28 -10.26
N ASN A 206 37.68 8.82 -10.87
CA ASN A 206 38.77 9.48 -10.12
C ASN A 206 38.29 10.79 -9.47
N ALA A 207 37.50 11.58 -10.16
CA ALA A 207 36.93 12.79 -9.60
C ALA A 207 35.86 12.49 -8.53
N ALA A 208 35.03 11.48 -8.73
CA ALA A 208 34.06 11.00 -7.75
C ALA A 208 34.79 10.56 -6.44
N TYR A 209 35.81 9.76 -6.56
CA TYR A 209 36.65 9.35 -5.41
C TYR A 209 37.26 10.54 -4.66
N LYS A 210 37.84 11.50 -5.41
CA LYS A 210 38.46 12.68 -4.79
C LYS A 210 37.44 13.52 -4.03
N ALA A 211 36.25 13.70 -4.56
CA ALA A 211 35.18 14.47 -3.91
C ALA A 211 34.76 13.81 -2.58
N LEU A 212 34.50 12.49 -2.58
CA LEU A 212 34.15 11.75 -1.37
C LEU A 212 35.28 11.72 -0.36
N LYS A 213 36.51 11.52 -0.85
CA LYS A 213 37.68 11.51 0.03
C LYS A 213 37.89 12.86 0.70
N GLN A 214 37.78 13.96 -0.04
CA GLN A 214 37.87 15.30 0.50
C GLN A 214 36.83 15.55 1.58
N LEU A 215 35.56 15.20 1.32
CA LEU A 215 34.48 15.34 2.31
C LEU A 215 34.79 14.57 3.60
N SER A 216 35.30 13.35 3.47
CA SER A 216 35.71 12.53 4.60
C SER A 216 36.97 13.10 5.34
N ASP A 217 37.93 13.64 4.62
CA ASP A 217 39.17 14.21 5.20
C ASP A 217 38.87 15.56 5.91
N ASP A 218 37.96 16.36 5.39
CA ASP A 218 37.55 17.63 5.97
C ASP A 218 36.68 17.45 7.24
N HIS A 219 36.04 16.27 7.39
CA HIS A 219 35.22 15.91 8.54
C HIS A 219 35.65 14.59 9.18
N PRO A 220 36.86 14.51 9.74
CA PRO A 220 37.48 13.24 10.21
C PRO A 220 36.71 12.57 11.36
N ASN A 221 35.94 13.34 12.13
CA ASN A 221 35.13 12.85 13.25
C ASN A 221 33.76 12.36 12.83
N ASP A 222 33.33 12.62 11.59
CA ASP A 222 32.06 12.12 11.07
C ASP A 222 32.26 10.76 10.41
N LEU A 223 31.88 9.72 11.12
CA LEU A 223 31.98 8.35 10.65
C LEU A 223 31.13 8.08 9.41
N ASN A 224 30.05 8.84 9.19
CA ASN A 224 29.17 8.64 8.04
C ASN A 224 29.88 8.94 6.72
N TYR A 225 30.68 10.02 6.67
CA TYR A 225 31.44 10.33 5.45
C TYR A 225 32.53 9.31 5.16
N ARG A 226 33.16 8.74 6.20
CA ARG A 226 34.08 7.60 6.04
C ARG A 226 33.35 6.37 5.51
N LEU A 227 32.15 6.08 6.01
CA LEU A 227 31.31 4.96 5.54
C LEU A 227 30.85 5.16 4.10
N MET A 228 30.45 6.38 3.71
CA MET A 228 30.12 6.72 2.32
C MET A 228 31.27 6.42 1.37
N LEU A 229 32.49 6.85 1.73
CA LEU A 229 33.71 6.55 0.96
C LEU A 229 33.96 5.05 0.88
N GLY A 230 33.85 4.33 2.00
CA GLY A 230 34.01 2.87 2.06
C GLY A 230 33.00 2.15 1.16
N ASN A 231 31.74 2.51 1.21
CA ASN A 231 30.68 1.93 0.38
C ASN A 231 30.91 2.22 -1.11
N TRP A 232 31.31 3.44 -1.44
CA TRP A 232 31.67 3.78 -2.83
C TRP A 232 32.84 2.94 -3.35
N LEU A 233 33.85 2.73 -2.52
CA LEU A 233 35.01 1.89 -2.85
C LEU A 233 34.61 0.42 -3.07
N MET A 234 33.69 -0.12 -2.26
CA MET A 234 33.10 -1.45 -2.46
C MET A 234 32.41 -1.57 -3.83
N GLN A 235 31.54 -0.62 -4.17
CA GLN A 235 30.83 -0.61 -5.44
C GLN A 235 31.76 -0.51 -6.65
N ASN A 236 32.93 0.16 -6.48
CA ASN A 236 33.93 0.32 -7.52
C ASN A 236 35.05 -0.73 -7.45
N GLN A 237 34.84 -1.90 -6.84
CA GLN A 237 35.73 -3.04 -6.78
C GLN A 237 37.07 -2.75 -6.09
N LYS A 238 37.16 -1.70 -5.25
CA LYS A 238 38.32 -1.38 -4.42
C LYS A 238 38.17 -1.92 -3.01
N GLU A 239 37.83 -3.21 -2.93
CA GLU A 239 37.40 -3.89 -1.73
C GLU A 239 38.40 -3.83 -0.56
N ALA A 240 39.71 -3.93 -0.82
CA ALA A 240 40.73 -3.87 0.23
C ALA A 240 40.78 -2.49 0.92
N ALA A 241 40.61 -1.41 0.14
CA ALA A 241 40.55 -0.06 0.69
C ALA A 241 39.25 0.17 1.49
N ALA A 242 38.11 -0.34 0.98
CA ALA A 242 36.85 -0.30 1.68
C ALA A 242 36.89 -1.05 3.02
N HIS A 243 37.42 -2.27 3.02
CA HIS A 243 37.61 -3.08 4.23
C HIS A 243 38.40 -2.34 5.30
N LYS A 244 39.53 -1.65 4.91
CA LYS A 244 40.31 -0.85 5.84
C LYS A 244 39.48 0.25 6.49
N ILE A 245 38.69 1.01 5.68
CA ILE A 245 37.84 2.08 6.19
C ILE A 245 36.81 1.54 7.19
N PHE A 246 36.12 0.46 6.85
CA PHE A 246 35.10 -0.11 7.74
C PHE A 246 35.72 -0.65 9.04
N THR A 247 36.91 -1.23 8.96
CA THR A 247 37.65 -1.69 10.15
C THR A 247 38.08 -0.51 11.03
N ASP A 248 38.58 0.57 10.41
CA ASP A 248 38.97 1.78 11.12
C ASP A 248 37.77 2.46 11.80
N VAL A 249 36.60 2.47 11.14
CA VAL A 249 35.34 2.97 11.73
C VAL A 249 34.92 2.12 12.94
N LEU A 250 35.05 0.79 12.86
CA LEU A 250 34.73 -0.10 14.00
C LEU A 250 35.79 -0.05 15.12
N ALA A 251 36.97 0.44 14.85
CA ALA A 251 37.95 0.71 15.89
C ALA A 251 37.57 1.96 16.72
N ASP A 252 37.00 2.97 16.05
CA ASP A 252 36.52 4.19 16.69
C ASP A 252 35.13 3.99 17.36
N ASP A 253 34.21 3.29 16.70
CA ASP A 253 32.87 2.91 17.21
C ASP A 253 32.60 1.42 16.96
N PRO A 254 32.91 0.54 17.92
CA PRO A 254 32.75 -0.91 17.78
C PRO A 254 31.32 -1.39 17.54
N ASP A 255 30.34 -0.55 17.86
CA ASP A 255 28.91 -0.86 17.73
C ASP A 255 28.24 -0.15 16.54
N ASN A 256 29.03 0.49 15.68
CA ASN A 256 28.49 1.15 14.49
C ASN A 256 27.80 0.15 13.56
N SER A 257 26.48 0.23 13.51
CA SER A 257 25.65 -0.74 12.77
C SER A 257 25.90 -0.70 11.25
N PHE A 258 26.17 0.48 10.68
CA PHE A 258 26.47 0.62 9.26
C PHE A 258 27.80 0.02 8.87
N ALA A 259 28.86 0.24 9.69
CA ALA A 259 30.16 -0.37 9.46
C ALA A 259 30.10 -1.91 9.62
N GLN A 260 29.33 -2.39 10.61
CA GLN A 260 29.10 -3.83 10.79
C GLN A 260 28.38 -4.44 9.59
N ALA A 261 27.33 -3.79 9.07
CA ALA A 261 26.60 -4.26 7.89
C ALA A 261 27.51 -4.27 6.63
N SER A 262 28.29 -3.21 6.42
CA SER A 262 29.22 -3.13 5.29
C SER A 262 30.31 -4.20 5.32
N LEU A 263 30.84 -4.50 6.51
CA LEU A 263 31.82 -5.59 6.69
C LEU A 263 31.18 -6.98 6.57
N TYR A 264 29.92 -7.14 7.02
CA TYR A 264 29.17 -8.37 6.82
C TYR A 264 29.02 -8.68 5.33
N ASP A 265 28.61 -7.69 4.53
CA ASP A 265 28.51 -7.84 3.07
C ASP A 265 29.86 -8.12 2.41
N TYR A 266 30.91 -7.46 2.88
CA TYR A 266 32.29 -7.71 2.41
C TYR A 266 32.71 -9.17 2.66
N TYR A 267 32.55 -9.68 3.90
CA TYR A 267 32.94 -11.05 4.22
C TYR A 267 32.12 -12.08 3.46
N ARG A 268 30.85 -11.81 3.23
CA ARG A 268 30.00 -12.65 2.38
C ARG A 268 30.47 -12.67 0.93
N ALA A 269 30.82 -11.52 0.37
CA ALA A 269 31.35 -11.43 -0.99
C ALA A 269 32.67 -12.18 -1.16
N LYS A 270 33.46 -12.28 -0.07
CA LYS A 270 34.73 -13.04 -0.01
C LYS A 270 34.53 -14.53 0.35
N ASN A 271 33.31 -14.99 0.59
CA ASN A 271 33.01 -16.34 1.10
C ASN A 271 33.70 -16.65 2.43
N ASP A 272 34.01 -15.64 3.25
CA ASP A 272 34.52 -15.82 4.63
C ASP A 272 33.30 -16.00 5.58
N GLU A 273 32.68 -17.18 5.50
CA GLU A 273 31.49 -17.52 6.27
C GLU A 273 31.70 -17.43 7.78
N THR A 274 32.92 -17.64 8.26
CA THR A 274 33.23 -17.57 9.69
C THR A 274 33.09 -16.14 10.21
N LYS A 275 33.75 -15.18 9.57
CA LYS A 275 33.65 -13.76 9.98
C LYS A 275 32.29 -13.18 9.70
N ALA A 276 31.67 -13.53 8.56
CA ALA A 276 30.31 -13.12 8.24
C ALA A 276 29.33 -13.57 9.33
N THR A 277 29.38 -14.84 9.76
CA THR A 277 28.51 -15.38 10.81
C THR A 277 28.75 -14.69 12.16
N GLN A 278 30.01 -14.48 12.56
CA GLN A 278 30.33 -13.80 13.82
C GLN A 278 29.77 -12.38 13.85
N LEU A 279 29.94 -11.64 12.76
CA LEU A 279 29.47 -10.27 12.67
C LEU A 279 27.94 -10.18 12.61
N ARG A 280 27.31 -11.06 11.84
CA ARG A 280 25.85 -11.23 11.79
C ARG A 280 25.27 -11.47 13.19
N ASP A 281 25.84 -12.43 13.92
CA ASP A 281 25.36 -12.78 15.25
C ASP A 281 25.55 -11.61 16.23
N LYS A 282 26.64 -10.85 16.10
CA LYS A 282 26.85 -9.62 16.88
C LYS A 282 25.76 -8.58 16.56
N MET A 283 25.49 -8.32 15.28
CA MET A 283 24.46 -7.36 14.86
C MET A 283 23.07 -7.76 15.35
N LEU A 284 22.70 -9.04 15.25
CA LEU A 284 21.39 -9.55 15.64
C LEU A 284 21.13 -9.41 17.16
N ILE A 285 22.18 -9.48 17.97
CA ILE A 285 22.07 -9.39 19.44
C ILE A 285 22.19 -7.93 19.93
N SER A 286 22.86 -7.06 19.18
CA SER A 286 23.11 -5.67 19.55
C SER A 286 21.82 -4.87 19.72
N SER A 287 21.73 -4.09 20.80
CA SER A 287 20.63 -3.12 21.00
C SER A 287 20.76 -1.86 20.11
N LYS A 288 21.93 -1.66 19.48
CA LYS A 288 22.19 -0.51 18.59
C LYS A 288 21.88 -0.78 17.12
N THR A 289 21.73 -2.05 16.74
CA THR A 289 21.23 -2.39 15.41
C THR A 289 19.72 -2.19 15.41
N ASP A 290 19.20 -1.44 14.45
CA ASP A 290 17.77 -1.19 14.33
C ASP A 290 17.00 -2.48 14.01
N ASP A 291 15.75 -2.51 14.40
CA ASP A 291 14.91 -3.71 14.32
C ASP A 291 14.64 -4.13 12.87
N GLU A 292 14.55 -3.18 11.92
CA GLU A 292 14.35 -3.48 10.50
C GLU A 292 15.56 -4.21 9.91
N THR A 293 16.76 -3.74 10.23
CA THR A 293 18.03 -4.40 9.85
C THR A 293 18.12 -5.81 10.44
N LYS A 294 17.81 -5.99 11.73
CA LYS A 294 17.78 -7.33 12.36
C LYS A 294 16.78 -8.26 11.68
N LEU A 295 15.56 -7.79 11.43
CA LEU A 295 14.54 -8.58 10.74
C LEU A 295 14.95 -8.95 9.32
N SER A 296 15.59 -8.03 8.60
CA SER A 296 16.08 -8.28 7.25
C SER A 296 17.17 -9.36 7.24
N ILE A 297 18.14 -9.25 8.12
CA ILE A 297 19.21 -10.25 8.29
C ILE A 297 18.58 -11.61 8.66
N MET A 298 17.66 -11.64 9.59
CA MET A 298 17.08 -12.90 10.05
C MET A 298 16.20 -13.56 8.98
N ARG A 299 15.43 -12.79 8.21
CA ARG A 299 14.69 -13.30 7.04
C ARG A 299 15.62 -13.93 6.02
N GLN A 300 16.79 -13.31 5.79
CA GLN A 300 17.79 -13.85 4.89
C GLN A 300 18.38 -15.15 5.43
N VAL A 301 18.70 -15.23 6.72
CA VAL A 301 19.17 -16.47 7.38
C VAL A 301 18.16 -17.60 7.22
N VAL A 302 16.87 -17.32 7.46
CA VAL A 302 15.80 -18.29 7.25
C VAL A 302 15.76 -18.76 5.79
N GLN A 303 15.80 -17.83 4.84
CA GLN A 303 15.74 -18.17 3.41
C GLN A 303 16.94 -19.01 2.96
N GLU A 304 18.13 -18.68 3.42
CA GLU A 304 19.35 -19.43 3.10
C GLU A 304 19.33 -20.83 3.73
N ASN A 305 18.87 -20.93 4.97
CA ASN A 305 18.69 -22.23 5.64
C ASN A 305 17.71 -23.12 4.88
N GLU A 306 16.56 -22.59 4.44
CA GLU A 306 15.57 -23.37 3.68
C GLU A 306 16.13 -23.83 2.32
N ARG A 307 16.95 -23.01 1.65
CA ARG A 307 17.65 -23.43 0.42
C ARG A 307 18.69 -24.51 0.64
N ALA A 308 19.29 -24.55 1.82
CA ALA A 308 20.34 -25.51 2.20
C ALA A 308 19.80 -26.83 2.78
N GLY A 309 18.49 -27.04 2.81
CA GLY A 309 17.87 -28.25 3.33
C GLY A 309 17.10 -28.10 4.63
N GLY A 310 17.04 -26.88 5.19
CA GLY A 310 16.05 -26.49 6.19
C GLY A 310 16.25 -27.07 7.60
N ASP A 311 17.47 -27.13 8.14
CA ASP A 311 17.71 -27.49 9.56
C ASP A 311 17.15 -26.41 10.49
N SER A 312 15.94 -26.60 10.95
CA SER A 312 15.24 -25.65 11.82
C SER A 312 15.88 -25.49 13.19
N THR A 313 16.67 -26.46 13.66
CA THR A 313 17.29 -26.43 14.99
C THR A 313 18.24 -25.24 15.13
N LYS A 314 19.08 -25.01 14.12
CA LYS A 314 20.05 -23.89 14.12
C LYS A 314 19.35 -22.52 14.06
N VAL A 315 18.33 -22.43 13.24
CA VAL A 315 17.55 -21.18 13.09
C VAL A 315 16.80 -20.86 14.37
N LEU A 316 16.16 -21.85 14.99
CA LEU A 316 15.46 -21.67 16.28
C LEU A 316 16.41 -21.29 17.41
N ALA A 317 17.59 -21.93 17.49
CA ALA A 317 18.61 -21.57 18.48
C ALA A 317 19.09 -20.13 18.31
N LEU A 318 19.19 -19.64 17.06
CA LEU A 318 19.52 -18.25 16.80
C LEU A 318 18.39 -17.31 17.22
N PHE A 319 17.12 -17.64 16.91
CA PHE A 319 15.96 -16.89 17.40
C PHE A 319 15.94 -16.82 18.93
N ASP A 320 16.24 -17.93 19.62
CA ASP A 320 16.26 -17.99 21.09
C ASP A 320 17.30 -17.03 21.66
N ARG A 321 18.50 -17.00 21.09
CA ARG A 321 19.57 -16.07 21.49
C ARG A 321 19.19 -14.61 21.28
N ILE A 322 18.58 -14.30 20.13
CA ILE A 322 18.17 -12.91 19.80
C ILE A 322 17.05 -12.46 20.75
N THR A 323 16.02 -13.29 20.92
CA THR A 323 14.87 -12.95 21.79
C THR A 323 15.25 -12.94 23.29
N ALA A 324 16.30 -13.65 23.70
CA ALA A 324 16.85 -13.54 25.04
C ALA A 324 17.60 -12.21 25.27
N ALA A 325 18.36 -11.77 24.25
CA ALA A 325 19.10 -10.50 24.30
C ALA A 325 18.15 -9.27 24.14
N ASN A 326 17.11 -9.40 23.32
CA ASN A 326 16.13 -8.35 23.06
C ASN A 326 14.70 -8.86 23.33
N PRO A 327 14.30 -8.96 24.58
CA PRO A 327 13.05 -9.64 24.96
C PRO A 327 11.78 -8.90 24.58
N ASN A 328 11.87 -7.64 24.20
CA ASN A 328 10.74 -6.79 23.82
C ASN A 328 10.68 -6.53 22.29
N ASP A 329 11.50 -7.22 21.50
CA ASP A 329 11.46 -7.14 20.04
C ASP A 329 10.25 -7.95 19.52
N ALA A 330 9.15 -7.22 19.24
CA ALA A 330 7.91 -7.80 18.74
C ALA A 330 8.08 -8.39 17.34
N GLY A 331 8.82 -7.71 16.45
CA GLY A 331 9.04 -8.16 15.08
C GLY A 331 9.80 -9.48 15.02
N MET A 332 10.83 -9.63 15.85
CA MET A 332 11.59 -10.88 15.93
C MET A 332 10.77 -12.02 16.54
N ALA A 333 9.96 -11.72 17.56
CA ALA A 333 9.06 -12.71 18.15
C ALA A 333 8.00 -13.18 17.13
N GLU A 334 7.46 -12.26 16.34
CA GLU A 334 6.49 -12.55 15.27
C GLU A 334 7.13 -13.39 14.16
N LEU A 335 8.34 -13.02 13.69
CA LEU A 335 9.06 -13.78 12.68
C LEU A 335 9.36 -15.21 13.16
N LYS A 336 9.71 -15.38 14.44
CA LYS A 336 9.90 -16.71 15.05
C LYS A 336 8.61 -17.52 15.05
N ALA A 337 7.50 -16.93 15.48
CA ALA A 337 6.20 -17.63 15.50
C ALA A 337 5.76 -18.03 14.08
N ALA A 338 5.93 -17.13 13.10
CA ALA A 338 5.64 -17.41 11.69
C ALA A 338 6.54 -18.54 11.14
N TYR A 339 7.84 -18.54 11.45
CA TYR A 339 8.75 -19.60 11.06
C TYR A 339 8.33 -20.96 11.65
N MET A 340 7.97 -21.00 12.94
CA MET A 340 7.49 -22.21 13.59
C MET A 340 6.20 -22.74 12.96
N SER A 341 5.29 -21.86 12.55
CA SER A 341 4.05 -22.23 11.87
C SER A 341 4.31 -22.82 10.48
N VAL A 342 5.20 -22.20 9.69
CA VAL A 342 5.60 -22.70 8.36
C VAL A 342 6.27 -24.07 8.46
N LYS A 343 7.09 -24.31 9.49
CA LYS A 343 7.74 -25.59 9.77
C LYS A 343 6.81 -26.62 10.39
N LYS A 344 5.54 -26.28 10.58
CA LYS A 344 4.53 -27.17 11.21
C LYS A 344 5.01 -27.74 12.55
N MET A 345 5.62 -26.90 13.35
CA MET A 345 6.05 -27.26 14.70
C MET A 345 4.85 -27.70 15.57
N PRO A 346 5.09 -28.42 16.69
CA PRO A 346 4.01 -28.77 17.61
C PRO A 346 3.19 -27.54 18.01
N ASP A 347 1.87 -27.68 17.98
CA ASP A 347 0.90 -26.62 18.30
C ASP A 347 1.21 -25.89 19.61
N SER A 348 1.65 -26.60 20.64
CA SER A 348 1.98 -26.01 21.94
C SER A 348 3.12 -25.01 21.85
N LEU A 349 4.09 -25.24 20.98
CA LEU A 349 5.22 -24.31 20.76
C LEU A 349 4.77 -23.08 20.00
N ILE A 350 3.95 -23.27 18.95
CA ILE A 350 3.39 -22.15 18.15
C ILE A 350 2.51 -21.25 19.03
N VAL A 351 1.59 -21.86 19.80
CA VAL A 351 0.71 -21.15 20.73
C VAL A 351 1.51 -20.33 21.75
N ASN A 352 2.57 -20.90 22.33
CA ASN A 352 3.43 -20.17 23.27
C ASN A 352 4.17 -19.01 22.60
N ALA A 353 4.64 -19.20 21.35
CA ALA A 353 5.29 -18.13 20.59
C ALA A 353 4.30 -16.99 20.28
N LEU A 354 3.07 -17.32 19.85
CA LEU A 354 2.02 -16.31 19.60
C LEU A 354 1.61 -15.57 20.89
N LYS A 355 1.46 -16.27 22.01
CA LYS A 355 1.21 -15.64 23.32
C LYS A 355 2.33 -14.68 23.72
N ARG A 356 3.58 -15.01 23.36
CA ARG A 356 4.71 -14.09 23.59
C ARG A 356 4.62 -12.85 22.72
N VAL A 357 4.28 -12.98 21.43
CA VAL A 357 4.05 -11.82 20.54
C VAL A 357 2.99 -10.90 21.13
N ILE A 358 1.85 -11.46 21.53
CA ILE A 358 0.73 -10.68 22.10
C ILE A 358 1.11 -9.99 23.43
N ALA A 359 1.98 -10.61 24.22
CA ALA A 359 2.46 -10.01 25.47
C ALA A 359 3.38 -8.79 25.23
N ILE A 360 4.14 -8.79 24.12
CA ILE A 360 5.05 -7.70 23.74
C ILE A 360 4.27 -6.61 22.97
N ALA A 361 3.42 -7.01 22.03
CA ALA A 361 2.61 -6.16 21.15
C ALA A 361 1.14 -6.54 21.29
N PRO A 362 0.43 -6.00 22.29
CA PRO A 362 -0.98 -6.33 22.53
C PRO A 362 -1.93 -5.92 21.41
N ASP A 363 -1.52 -5.00 20.56
CA ASP A 363 -2.22 -4.52 19.37
C ASP A 363 -1.97 -5.35 18.11
N ASN A 364 -1.14 -6.39 18.18
CA ASN A 364 -0.88 -7.28 17.04
C ASN A 364 -2.10 -8.16 16.74
N ALA A 365 -2.96 -7.67 15.84
CA ALA A 365 -4.16 -8.38 15.40
C ALA A 365 -3.83 -9.72 14.72
N GLY A 366 -2.77 -9.78 13.92
CA GLY A 366 -2.34 -10.99 13.21
C GLY A 366 -2.01 -12.16 14.13
N ALA A 367 -1.21 -11.90 15.18
CA ALA A 367 -0.87 -12.91 16.18
C ALA A 367 -2.10 -13.38 16.97
N ARG A 368 -3.03 -12.47 17.27
CA ARG A 368 -4.29 -12.80 17.95
C ARG A 368 -5.19 -13.68 17.08
N LEU A 369 -5.34 -13.35 15.80
CA LEU A 369 -6.14 -14.16 14.87
C LEU A 369 -5.55 -15.57 14.68
N GLN A 370 -4.24 -15.67 14.51
CA GLN A 370 -3.58 -16.98 14.44
C GLN A 370 -3.77 -17.81 15.72
N LEU A 371 -3.66 -17.18 16.88
CA LEU A 371 -3.90 -17.87 18.16
C LEU A 371 -5.35 -18.31 18.29
N ILE A 372 -6.32 -17.48 17.89
CA ILE A 372 -7.74 -17.84 17.84
C ILE A 372 -7.96 -19.05 16.94
N GLU A 373 -7.32 -19.13 15.77
CA GLU A 373 -7.43 -20.26 14.86
C GLU A 373 -6.96 -21.59 15.52
N HIS A 374 -5.83 -21.56 16.23
CA HIS A 374 -5.36 -22.73 16.98
C HIS A 374 -6.32 -23.15 18.10
N LEU A 375 -6.89 -22.20 18.83
CA LEU A 375 -7.86 -22.45 19.89
C LEU A 375 -9.18 -22.96 19.34
N TRP A 376 -9.60 -22.43 18.18
CA TRP A 376 -10.78 -22.86 17.44
C TRP A 376 -10.73 -24.35 17.05
N ARG A 377 -9.64 -24.77 16.46
CA ARG A 377 -9.46 -26.18 16.08
C ARG A 377 -9.56 -27.14 17.28
N LYS A 378 -9.24 -26.66 18.48
CA LYS A 378 -9.36 -27.37 19.74
C LYS A 378 -10.71 -27.19 20.42
N GLN A 379 -11.61 -26.42 19.82
CA GLN A 379 -12.92 -26.05 20.39
C GLN A 379 -12.82 -25.41 21.79
N ASN A 380 -11.72 -24.71 22.06
CA ASN A 380 -11.51 -24.02 23.34
C ASN A 380 -12.22 -22.65 23.32
N TRP A 381 -13.56 -22.71 23.38
CA TRP A 381 -14.41 -21.52 23.24
C TRP A 381 -14.19 -20.47 24.32
N ASP A 382 -13.80 -20.86 25.52
CA ASP A 382 -13.54 -19.92 26.61
C ASP A 382 -12.30 -19.07 26.36
N GLU A 383 -11.20 -19.65 25.90
CA GLU A 383 -10.02 -18.89 25.50
C GLU A 383 -10.27 -18.06 24.23
N VAL A 384 -11.03 -18.58 23.26
CA VAL A 384 -11.44 -17.80 22.07
C VAL A 384 -12.21 -16.53 22.50
N LEU A 385 -13.20 -16.67 23.41
CA LEU A 385 -13.95 -15.54 23.96
C LEU A 385 -13.04 -14.51 24.65
N ALA A 386 -12.18 -14.97 25.57
CA ALA A 386 -11.29 -14.10 26.32
C ALA A 386 -10.35 -13.32 25.38
N LEU A 387 -9.79 -14.01 24.38
CA LEU A 387 -8.86 -13.41 23.45
C LEU A 387 -9.55 -12.44 22.50
N SER A 388 -10.71 -12.81 21.94
CA SER A 388 -11.49 -11.94 21.03
C SER A 388 -11.95 -10.65 21.74
N LYS A 389 -12.46 -10.77 22.97
CA LYS A 389 -12.87 -9.60 23.75
C LYS A 389 -11.70 -8.68 24.09
N SER A 390 -10.58 -9.25 24.52
CA SER A 390 -9.39 -8.45 24.83
C SER A 390 -8.83 -7.76 23.57
N ALA A 391 -8.96 -8.40 22.39
CA ALA A 391 -8.50 -7.86 21.14
C ALA A 391 -9.28 -6.60 20.70
N GLN A 392 -10.58 -6.57 20.92
CA GLN A 392 -11.43 -5.43 20.58
C GLN A 392 -11.01 -4.12 21.27
N ALA A 393 -10.34 -4.19 22.44
CA ALA A 393 -9.83 -3.01 23.12
C ALA A 393 -8.63 -2.37 22.39
N TYR A 394 -7.87 -3.15 21.64
CA TYR A 394 -6.68 -2.72 20.88
C TYR A 394 -6.97 -2.50 19.40
N ASN A 395 -7.87 -3.29 18.85
CA ASN A 395 -8.22 -3.30 17.42
C ASN A 395 -9.75 -3.26 17.27
N PRO A 396 -10.43 -2.17 17.67
CA PRO A 396 -11.89 -2.10 17.67
C PRO A 396 -12.50 -2.17 16.27
N GLU A 397 -11.75 -1.81 15.23
CA GLU A 397 -12.19 -1.84 13.83
C GLU A 397 -12.08 -3.23 13.18
N GLU A 398 -11.36 -4.18 13.83
CA GLU A 398 -11.14 -5.51 13.29
C GLU A 398 -12.38 -6.40 13.53
N MET A 399 -13.20 -6.53 12.50
CA MET A 399 -14.47 -7.26 12.55
C MET A 399 -14.30 -8.73 12.93
N ALA A 400 -13.19 -9.36 12.58
CA ALA A 400 -12.93 -10.77 12.86
C ALA A 400 -13.02 -11.09 14.37
N PHE A 401 -12.64 -10.16 15.25
CA PHE A 401 -12.73 -10.40 16.69
C PHE A 401 -14.18 -10.48 17.19
N TYR A 402 -15.08 -9.68 16.63
CA TYR A 402 -16.53 -9.77 16.93
C TYR A 402 -17.14 -11.06 16.34
N TYR A 403 -16.67 -11.46 15.16
CA TYR A 403 -17.10 -12.71 14.52
C TYR A 403 -16.75 -13.91 15.37
N PHE A 404 -15.49 -14.04 15.80
CA PHE A 404 -15.06 -15.15 16.64
C PHE A 404 -15.69 -15.12 18.03
N GLU A 405 -15.92 -13.95 18.61
CA GLU A 405 -16.69 -13.81 19.85
C GLU A 405 -18.12 -14.33 19.68
N GLY A 406 -18.81 -13.88 18.63
CA GLY A 406 -20.19 -14.28 18.35
C GLY A 406 -20.33 -15.77 18.12
N ILE A 407 -19.46 -16.36 17.30
CA ILE A 407 -19.50 -17.82 17.06
C ILE A 407 -19.16 -18.59 18.34
N ALA A 408 -18.16 -18.17 19.12
CA ALA A 408 -17.85 -18.88 20.36
C ALA A 408 -19.02 -18.85 21.35
N TYR A 409 -19.76 -17.75 21.44
CA TYR A 409 -21.01 -17.70 22.19
C TYR A 409 -22.08 -18.63 21.61
N TYR A 410 -22.24 -18.64 20.27
CA TYR A 410 -23.21 -19.50 19.59
C TYR A 410 -22.93 -20.99 19.87
N GLN A 411 -21.65 -21.41 19.81
CA GLN A 411 -21.24 -22.77 20.14
C GLN A 411 -21.48 -23.17 21.60
N LYS A 412 -21.59 -22.17 22.49
CA LYS A 412 -21.95 -22.38 23.89
C LYS A 412 -23.44 -22.22 24.16
N ASP A 413 -24.28 -22.20 23.12
CA ASP A 413 -25.74 -21.99 23.15
C ASP A 413 -26.17 -20.65 23.83
N LYS A 414 -25.27 -19.66 23.81
CA LYS A 414 -25.51 -18.31 24.33
C LYS A 414 -25.93 -17.37 23.22
N LYS A 415 -27.18 -17.57 22.75
CA LYS A 415 -27.70 -16.92 21.54
C LYS A 415 -27.81 -15.39 21.66
N ASP A 416 -28.14 -14.88 22.84
CA ASP A 416 -28.28 -13.43 23.06
C ASP A 416 -26.93 -12.75 23.03
N GLU A 417 -25.92 -13.31 23.68
CA GLU A 417 -24.56 -12.78 23.68
C GLU A 417 -23.93 -12.90 22.28
N ALA A 418 -24.21 -13.98 21.54
CA ALA A 418 -23.77 -14.15 20.17
C ALA A 418 -24.35 -13.06 19.26
N LEU A 419 -25.66 -12.80 19.36
CA LEU A 419 -26.34 -11.77 18.59
C LEU A 419 -25.82 -10.37 18.92
N ASP A 420 -25.54 -10.09 20.21
CA ASP A 420 -24.91 -8.81 20.64
C ASP A 420 -23.53 -8.63 20.00
N ALA A 421 -22.68 -9.65 20.06
CA ALA A 421 -21.35 -9.61 19.46
C ALA A 421 -21.43 -9.35 17.96
N PHE A 422 -22.31 -10.04 17.23
CA PHE A 422 -22.50 -9.81 15.80
C PHE A 422 -23.03 -8.40 15.49
N ARG A 423 -23.98 -7.90 16.26
CA ARG A 423 -24.52 -6.52 16.11
C ARG A 423 -23.42 -5.48 16.32
N ARG A 424 -22.55 -5.65 17.31
CA ARG A 424 -21.37 -4.78 17.50
C ARG A 424 -20.40 -4.87 16.33
N GLY A 425 -20.17 -6.07 15.79
CA GLY A 425 -19.31 -6.27 14.64
C GLY A 425 -19.81 -5.54 13.39
N VAL A 426 -21.09 -5.58 13.09
CA VAL A 426 -21.64 -4.87 11.92
C VAL A 426 -21.60 -3.35 12.06
N THR A 427 -21.48 -2.79 13.27
CA THR A 427 -21.24 -1.35 13.44
C THR A 427 -19.85 -0.90 13.00
N GLN A 428 -18.91 -1.84 12.83
CA GLN A 428 -17.54 -1.58 12.37
C GLN A 428 -17.40 -1.62 10.84
N ILE A 429 -18.51 -1.84 10.10
CA ILE A 429 -18.49 -1.90 8.63
C ILE A 429 -18.00 -0.55 8.07
N ASN A 430 -17.04 -0.62 7.17
CA ASN A 430 -16.48 0.52 6.45
C ASN A 430 -16.20 0.17 4.97
N ALA A 431 -15.69 1.13 4.21
CA ALA A 431 -15.45 0.95 2.77
C ALA A 431 -14.45 -0.19 2.42
N ASN A 432 -13.59 -0.58 3.37
CA ASN A 432 -12.58 -1.62 3.20
C ASN A 432 -13.01 -2.97 3.77
N SER A 433 -14.22 -3.07 4.36
CA SER A 433 -14.70 -4.32 4.97
C SER A 433 -14.81 -5.43 3.95
N ASN A 434 -14.35 -6.63 4.34
CA ASN A 434 -14.46 -7.82 3.51
C ASN A 434 -15.94 -8.24 3.38
N LYS A 435 -16.45 -8.24 2.14
CA LYS A 435 -17.85 -8.54 1.83
C LYS A 435 -18.28 -9.94 2.28
N ASP A 436 -17.38 -10.92 2.25
CA ASP A 436 -17.67 -12.28 2.69
C ASP A 436 -17.93 -12.31 4.20
N ILE A 437 -17.03 -11.69 4.97
CA ILE A 437 -17.17 -11.60 6.44
C ILE A 437 -18.45 -10.85 6.82
N VAL A 438 -18.74 -9.73 6.17
CA VAL A 438 -19.98 -8.97 6.44
C VAL A 438 -21.22 -9.81 6.13
N SER A 439 -21.22 -10.53 5.01
CA SER A 439 -22.30 -11.45 4.64
C SER A 439 -22.51 -12.53 5.70
N ASP A 440 -21.41 -13.15 6.20
CA ASP A 440 -21.48 -14.20 7.22
C ASP A 440 -22.03 -13.67 8.56
N PHE A 441 -21.71 -12.43 8.96
CA PHE A 441 -22.34 -11.80 10.13
C PHE A 441 -23.86 -11.78 10.00
N TYR A 442 -24.38 -11.30 8.87
CA TYR A 442 -25.82 -11.20 8.66
C TYR A 442 -26.50 -12.56 8.51
N GLU A 443 -25.82 -13.57 7.93
CA GLU A 443 -26.31 -14.92 7.86
C GLU A 443 -26.52 -15.52 9.25
N LEU A 444 -25.48 -15.44 10.11
CA LEU A 444 -25.53 -15.96 11.48
C LEU A 444 -26.55 -15.22 12.35
N MET A 445 -26.65 -13.89 12.18
CA MET A 445 -27.71 -13.11 12.86
C MET A 445 -29.10 -13.58 12.42
N GLY A 446 -29.31 -13.81 11.13
CA GLY A 446 -30.57 -14.33 10.58
C GLY A 446 -30.95 -15.67 11.19
N GLU A 447 -29.99 -16.59 11.27
CA GLU A 447 -30.17 -17.91 11.89
C GLU A 447 -30.56 -17.81 13.37
N ILE A 448 -29.83 -17.03 14.15
CA ILE A 448 -30.12 -16.84 15.59
C ILE A 448 -31.49 -16.18 15.78
N LEU A 449 -31.81 -15.14 15.01
CA LEU A 449 -33.09 -14.44 15.11
C LEU A 449 -34.26 -15.36 14.78
N TYR A 450 -34.12 -16.21 13.74
CA TYR A 450 -35.17 -17.15 13.40
C TYR A 450 -35.38 -18.19 14.51
N GLN A 451 -34.30 -18.75 15.06
CA GLN A 451 -34.37 -19.70 16.19
C GLN A 451 -34.99 -19.07 17.45
N LYS A 452 -34.89 -17.75 17.62
CA LYS A 452 -35.55 -16.99 18.69
C LYS A 452 -37.04 -16.64 18.38
N GLY A 453 -37.56 -17.05 17.23
CA GLY A 453 -38.92 -16.74 16.79
C GLY A 453 -39.13 -15.36 16.19
N LEU A 454 -38.06 -14.59 15.98
CA LEU A 454 -38.07 -13.24 15.43
C LEU A 454 -37.93 -13.25 13.89
N ALA A 455 -38.88 -13.93 13.23
CA ALA A 455 -38.79 -14.23 11.80
C ALA A 455 -38.66 -12.96 10.91
N LYS A 456 -39.32 -11.85 11.24
CA LYS A 456 -39.24 -10.61 10.46
C LYS A 456 -37.81 -10.03 10.50
N GLU A 457 -37.17 -10.01 11.66
CA GLU A 457 -35.81 -9.52 11.82
C GLU A 457 -34.81 -10.49 11.18
N ALA A 458 -35.06 -11.80 11.25
CA ALA A 458 -34.25 -12.81 10.59
C ALA A 458 -34.23 -12.61 9.07
N PHE A 459 -35.41 -12.40 8.45
CA PHE A 459 -35.49 -12.18 7.02
C PHE A 459 -34.82 -10.88 6.58
N ALA A 460 -34.92 -9.80 7.37
CA ALA A 460 -34.17 -8.56 7.11
C ALA A 460 -32.64 -8.78 7.18
N SER A 461 -32.18 -9.63 8.09
CA SER A 461 -30.76 -10.01 8.16
C SER A 461 -30.32 -10.81 6.93
N TYR A 462 -31.13 -11.78 6.47
CA TYR A 462 -30.83 -12.53 5.25
C TYR A 462 -30.86 -11.63 4.00
N ASP A 463 -31.79 -10.67 3.90
CA ASP A 463 -31.76 -9.69 2.82
C ASP A 463 -30.47 -8.86 2.84
N SER A 464 -30.02 -8.43 4.02
CA SER A 464 -28.73 -7.73 4.17
C SER A 464 -27.53 -8.61 3.80
N CYS A 465 -27.54 -9.88 4.19
CA CYS A 465 -26.53 -10.87 3.80
C CYS A 465 -26.39 -10.93 2.26
N LEU A 466 -27.51 -11.07 1.56
CA LEU A 466 -27.54 -11.19 0.10
C LEU A 466 -27.24 -9.87 -0.63
N GLN A 467 -27.39 -8.71 0.01
CA GLN A 467 -26.91 -7.43 -0.53
C GLN A 467 -25.39 -7.39 -0.60
N TRP A 468 -24.70 -7.93 0.41
CA TRP A 468 -23.25 -7.99 0.45
C TRP A 468 -22.68 -9.09 -0.44
N LYS A 469 -23.28 -10.28 -0.40
CA LYS A 469 -22.87 -11.45 -1.18
C LYS A 469 -24.09 -12.15 -1.80
N PRO A 470 -24.52 -11.73 -2.99
CA PRO A 470 -25.71 -12.29 -3.65
C PRO A 470 -25.68 -13.81 -3.88
N ASN A 471 -24.49 -14.41 -3.87
CA ASN A 471 -24.29 -15.85 -4.05
C ASN A 471 -23.82 -16.53 -2.77
N ASN A 472 -24.18 -16.03 -1.59
CA ASN A 472 -23.99 -16.77 -0.35
C ASN A 472 -24.98 -17.95 -0.34
N LEU A 473 -24.48 -19.16 -0.65
CA LEU A 473 -25.31 -20.36 -0.80
C LEU A 473 -25.94 -20.79 0.52
N GLY A 474 -25.23 -20.66 1.65
CA GLY A 474 -25.77 -20.93 2.98
C GLY A 474 -26.96 -20.02 3.29
N CYS A 475 -26.78 -18.73 3.10
CA CYS A 475 -27.84 -17.75 3.29
C CYS A 475 -29.05 -18.01 2.37
N LEU A 476 -28.81 -18.27 1.07
CA LEU A 476 -29.88 -18.58 0.12
C LEU A 476 -30.67 -19.81 0.55
N ASN A 477 -30.00 -20.88 1.00
CA ASN A 477 -30.64 -22.09 1.46
C ASN A 477 -31.48 -21.86 2.72
N ASN A 478 -30.87 -21.27 3.76
CA ASN A 478 -31.53 -21.08 5.06
C ASN A 478 -32.72 -20.13 4.93
N TYR A 479 -32.55 -19.04 4.19
CA TYR A 479 -33.65 -18.09 3.93
C TYR A 479 -34.81 -18.76 3.17
N ALA A 480 -34.50 -19.52 2.11
CA ALA A 480 -35.49 -20.25 1.34
C ALA A 480 -36.24 -21.29 2.20
N TYR A 481 -35.50 -22.06 3.01
CA TYR A 481 -36.10 -23.02 3.93
C TYR A 481 -37.06 -22.37 4.91
N TYR A 482 -36.66 -21.26 5.56
CA TYR A 482 -37.49 -20.58 6.55
C TYR A 482 -38.68 -19.84 5.96
N LEU A 483 -38.60 -19.35 4.73
CA LEU A 483 -39.78 -18.86 3.99
C LEU A 483 -40.76 -20.01 3.72
N GLY A 484 -40.25 -21.18 3.34
CA GLY A 484 -41.05 -22.39 3.15
C GLY A 484 -41.74 -22.83 4.44
N GLU A 485 -41.04 -22.89 5.57
CA GLU A 485 -41.61 -23.22 6.89
C GLU A 485 -42.73 -22.26 7.30
N LYS A 486 -42.67 -21.00 6.92
CA LYS A 486 -43.74 -20.02 7.14
C LYS A 486 -44.83 -20.05 6.07
N GLY A 487 -44.64 -20.75 4.97
CA GLY A 487 -45.57 -20.78 3.83
C GLY A 487 -45.74 -19.45 3.11
N ILE A 488 -44.70 -18.58 3.15
CA ILE A 488 -44.72 -17.25 2.54
C ILE A 488 -43.69 -17.13 1.43
N GLU A 489 -43.94 -16.29 0.43
CA GLU A 489 -43.02 -16.01 -0.68
C GLU A 489 -42.41 -17.26 -1.33
N LEU A 490 -43.21 -18.32 -1.51
CA LEU A 490 -42.76 -19.62 -2.00
C LEU A 490 -42.07 -19.56 -3.37
N ASP A 491 -42.42 -18.62 -4.23
CA ASP A 491 -41.74 -18.44 -5.52
C ASP A 491 -40.32 -17.87 -5.34
N LYS A 492 -40.16 -16.89 -4.42
CA LYS A 492 -38.84 -16.37 -4.05
C LYS A 492 -37.98 -17.46 -3.41
N ALA A 493 -38.57 -18.23 -2.50
CA ALA A 493 -37.88 -19.34 -1.83
C ALA A 493 -37.41 -20.40 -2.82
N GLU A 494 -38.28 -20.85 -3.74
CA GLU A 494 -37.92 -21.79 -4.80
C GLU A 494 -36.77 -21.26 -5.67
N ALA A 495 -36.85 -19.99 -6.12
CA ALA A 495 -35.81 -19.40 -6.94
C ALA A 495 -34.45 -19.34 -6.23
N MET A 496 -34.42 -19.04 -4.93
CA MET A 496 -33.21 -19.04 -4.13
C MET A 496 -32.64 -20.44 -3.96
N SER A 497 -33.46 -21.40 -3.57
CA SER A 497 -33.07 -22.78 -3.38
C SER A 497 -32.62 -23.47 -4.69
N TYR A 498 -33.29 -23.14 -5.83
CA TYR A 498 -32.84 -23.62 -7.14
C TYR A 498 -31.41 -23.17 -7.47
N ARG A 499 -31.04 -21.93 -7.08
CA ARG A 499 -29.65 -21.46 -7.27
C ARG A 499 -28.66 -22.29 -6.48
N THR A 500 -28.98 -22.70 -5.24
CA THR A 500 -28.08 -23.52 -4.43
C THR A 500 -27.87 -24.90 -5.04
N VAL A 501 -28.93 -25.56 -5.50
CA VAL A 501 -28.87 -26.86 -6.17
C VAL A 501 -28.12 -26.79 -7.51
N LYS A 502 -28.24 -25.66 -8.24
CA LYS A 502 -27.51 -25.47 -9.49
C LYS A 502 -26.01 -25.35 -9.28
N GLU A 503 -25.57 -24.64 -8.24
CA GLU A 503 -24.15 -24.46 -7.90
C GLU A 503 -23.55 -25.71 -7.27
N GLU A 504 -24.31 -26.39 -6.37
CA GLU A 504 -23.86 -27.59 -5.67
C GLU A 504 -24.88 -28.74 -5.83
N PRO A 505 -24.94 -29.38 -7.00
CA PRO A 505 -26.00 -30.34 -7.35
C PRO A 505 -25.98 -31.64 -6.57
N ASN A 506 -24.91 -31.91 -5.78
CA ASN A 506 -24.78 -33.09 -4.96
C ASN A 506 -24.90 -32.82 -3.46
N ASN A 507 -25.15 -31.57 -3.06
CA ASN A 507 -25.30 -31.21 -1.66
C ASN A 507 -26.67 -31.64 -1.14
N GLY A 508 -26.69 -32.62 -0.24
CA GLY A 508 -27.91 -33.23 0.30
C GLY A 508 -28.83 -32.22 1.00
N THR A 509 -28.25 -31.25 1.72
CA THR A 509 -29.02 -30.18 2.41
C THR A 509 -29.74 -29.28 1.42
N TYR A 510 -29.06 -28.89 0.34
CA TYR A 510 -29.67 -28.02 -0.68
C TYR A 510 -30.73 -28.77 -1.50
N LEU A 511 -30.47 -30.03 -1.80
CA LEU A 511 -31.46 -30.89 -2.48
C LEU A 511 -32.71 -31.12 -1.62
N ASP A 512 -32.58 -31.34 -0.32
CA ASP A 512 -33.69 -31.45 0.61
C ASP A 512 -34.53 -30.17 0.67
N THR A 513 -33.89 -29.02 0.87
CA THR A 513 -34.60 -27.73 0.91
C THR A 513 -35.36 -27.48 -0.38
N TYR A 514 -34.78 -27.78 -1.54
CA TYR A 514 -35.45 -27.61 -2.82
C TYR A 514 -36.60 -28.58 -2.99
N ALA A 515 -36.41 -29.84 -2.61
CA ALA A 515 -37.49 -30.85 -2.63
C ALA A 515 -38.67 -30.46 -1.71
N TRP A 516 -38.37 -29.96 -0.51
CA TRP A 516 -39.37 -29.49 0.43
C TRP A 516 -40.19 -28.32 -0.12
N LEU A 517 -39.53 -27.32 -0.76
CA LEU A 517 -40.23 -26.21 -1.40
C LEU A 517 -41.12 -26.64 -2.57
N LEU A 518 -40.68 -27.61 -3.38
CA LEU A 518 -41.51 -28.22 -4.42
C LEU A 518 -42.69 -28.96 -3.82
N PHE A 519 -42.52 -29.66 -2.71
CA PHE A 519 -43.62 -30.31 -1.98
C PHE A 519 -44.65 -29.29 -1.50
N LEU A 520 -44.23 -28.20 -0.86
CA LEU A 520 -45.12 -27.13 -0.42
C LEU A 520 -45.90 -26.49 -1.58
N LYS A 521 -45.29 -26.45 -2.76
CA LYS A 521 -45.93 -26.00 -4.01
C LYS A 521 -46.76 -27.10 -4.71
N LYS A 522 -46.95 -28.27 -4.06
CA LYS A 522 -47.68 -29.43 -4.56
C LYS A 522 -47.13 -30.06 -5.84
N ARG A 523 -45.85 -29.85 -6.12
CA ARG A 523 -45.09 -30.47 -7.24
C ARG A 523 -44.44 -31.75 -6.78
N TYR A 524 -45.23 -32.68 -6.33
CA TYR A 524 -44.78 -33.85 -5.58
C TYR A 524 -43.82 -34.77 -6.36
N SER A 525 -44.10 -35.00 -7.65
CA SER A 525 -43.26 -35.86 -8.49
C SER A 525 -41.85 -35.28 -8.70
N GLU A 526 -41.75 -33.95 -8.83
CA GLU A 526 -40.48 -33.27 -8.92
C GLU A 526 -39.75 -33.27 -7.58
N ALA A 527 -40.49 -33.03 -6.48
CA ALA A 527 -39.94 -33.11 -5.14
C ALA A 527 -39.27 -34.46 -4.87
N GLN A 528 -39.91 -35.57 -5.33
CA GLN A 528 -39.39 -36.91 -5.16
C GLN A 528 -38.03 -37.09 -5.85
N VAL A 529 -37.82 -36.56 -7.04
CA VAL A 529 -36.54 -36.65 -7.74
C VAL A 529 -35.43 -36.05 -6.92
N TYR A 530 -35.63 -34.89 -6.31
CA TYR A 530 -34.59 -34.18 -5.56
C TYR A 530 -34.35 -34.79 -4.19
N ILE A 531 -35.42 -35.26 -3.47
CA ILE A 531 -35.24 -35.88 -2.17
C ILE A 531 -34.54 -37.24 -2.31
N ASP A 532 -34.84 -38.04 -3.33
CA ASP A 532 -34.16 -39.29 -3.62
C ASP A 532 -32.68 -39.06 -3.95
N GLN A 533 -32.36 -37.97 -4.66
CA GLN A 533 -30.97 -37.57 -4.89
C GLN A 533 -30.28 -37.15 -3.60
N ALA A 534 -30.93 -36.35 -2.72
CA ALA A 534 -30.38 -35.98 -1.43
C ALA A 534 -29.97 -37.19 -0.60
N LEU A 535 -30.87 -38.17 -0.49
CA LEU A 535 -30.62 -39.43 0.26
C LEU A 535 -29.55 -40.30 -0.36
N LYS A 536 -29.38 -40.27 -1.68
CA LYS A 536 -28.38 -41.03 -2.42
C LYS A 536 -26.99 -40.41 -2.38
N ASN A 537 -26.90 -39.07 -2.54
CA ASN A 537 -25.64 -38.39 -2.74
C ASN A 537 -24.93 -38.03 -1.44
N ASP A 538 -25.69 -37.88 -0.35
CA ASP A 538 -25.15 -37.51 0.96
C ASP A 538 -25.58 -38.49 2.04
N SER A 539 -24.61 -39.29 2.55
CA SER A 539 -24.85 -40.25 3.65
C SER A 539 -25.34 -39.59 4.96
N ASN A 540 -25.12 -38.28 5.14
CA ASN A 540 -25.61 -37.54 6.30
C ASN A 540 -27.10 -37.23 6.17
N SER A 541 -27.66 -37.14 4.97
CA SER A 541 -29.08 -36.98 4.72
C SER A 541 -29.88 -38.11 5.36
N LEU A 542 -29.40 -39.34 5.28
CA LEU A 542 -30.04 -40.52 5.94
C LEU A 542 -29.92 -40.53 7.47
N LYS A 543 -29.09 -39.60 8.05
CA LYS A 543 -28.94 -39.43 9.51
C LYS A 543 -29.69 -38.20 10.02
N SER A 544 -30.28 -37.40 9.13
CA SER A 544 -31.08 -36.25 9.49
C SER A 544 -32.55 -36.61 9.64
N LYS A 545 -33.08 -36.51 10.85
CA LYS A 545 -34.52 -36.77 11.10
C LYS A 545 -35.44 -35.91 10.21
N VAL A 546 -35.04 -34.69 9.90
CA VAL A 546 -35.81 -33.75 9.07
C VAL A 546 -35.85 -34.21 7.63
N VAL A 547 -34.68 -34.51 7.04
CA VAL A 547 -34.60 -34.94 5.64
C VAL A 547 -35.38 -36.25 5.42
N VAL A 548 -35.22 -37.20 6.37
CA VAL A 548 -35.96 -38.49 6.30
C VAL A 548 -37.46 -38.29 6.50
N GLU A 549 -37.89 -37.36 7.36
CA GLU A 549 -39.31 -37.03 7.51
C GLU A 549 -39.88 -36.40 6.22
N HIS A 550 -39.16 -35.44 5.60
CA HIS A 550 -39.53 -34.84 4.29
C HIS A 550 -39.64 -35.93 3.21
N ALA A 551 -38.70 -36.88 3.19
CA ALA A 551 -38.77 -38.00 2.24
C ALA A 551 -40.06 -38.83 2.43
N GLY A 552 -40.42 -39.13 3.66
CA GLY A 552 -41.68 -39.82 3.96
C GLY A 552 -42.88 -39.05 3.49
N ASP A 553 -42.94 -37.74 3.74
CA ASP A 553 -44.05 -36.86 3.33
C ASP A 553 -44.16 -36.78 1.81
N ILE A 554 -43.05 -36.65 1.10
CA ILE A 554 -43.01 -36.57 -0.35
C ILE A 554 -43.44 -37.88 -1.00
N HIS A 555 -42.95 -39.03 -0.55
CA HIS A 555 -43.30 -40.36 -1.04
C HIS A 555 -44.80 -40.65 -0.80
N ALA A 556 -45.36 -40.26 0.37
CA ALA A 556 -46.75 -40.42 0.68
C ALA A 556 -47.67 -39.68 -0.31
N MET A 557 -47.29 -38.44 -0.65
CA MET A 557 -48.08 -37.62 -1.62
C MET A 557 -47.94 -38.10 -3.06
N ASN A 558 -46.88 -38.86 -3.39
CA ASN A 558 -46.73 -39.56 -4.68
C ASN A 558 -47.34 -40.95 -4.72
N GLY A 559 -48.01 -41.40 -3.62
CA GLY A 559 -48.70 -42.69 -3.56
C GLY A 559 -47.82 -43.88 -3.15
N ASP A 560 -46.53 -43.66 -2.88
CA ASP A 560 -45.59 -44.70 -2.41
C ASP A 560 -45.66 -44.86 -0.88
N THR A 561 -46.81 -45.37 -0.43
CA THR A 561 -47.14 -45.49 1.00
C THR A 561 -46.13 -46.37 1.76
N ASN A 562 -45.61 -47.39 1.11
CA ASN A 562 -44.69 -48.32 1.79
C ASN A 562 -43.36 -47.63 2.11
N LYS A 563 -42.76 -46.95 1.15
CA LYS A 563 -41.56 -46.17 1.39
C LYS A 563 -41.78 -44.99 2.35
N ALA A 564 -42.98 -44.35 2.27
CA ALA A 564 -43.32 -43.30 3.21
C ALA A 564 -43.28 -43.80 4.67
N ILE A 565 -43.86 -44.95 4.93
CA ILE A 565 -43.84 -45.55 6.27
C ILE A 565 -42.39 -45.88 6.68
N GLU A 566 -41.60 -46.49 5.80
CA GLU A 566 -40.19 -46.81 6.06
C GLU A 566 -39.38 -45.58 6.47
N TYR A 567 -39.53 -44.49 5.75
CA TYR A 567 -38.84 -43.23 6.09
C TYR A 567 -39.37 -42.57 7.37
N TRP A 568 -40.67 -42.60 7.65
CA TRP A 568 -41.19 -42.09 8.90
C TRP A 568 -40.76 -42.94 10.11
N GLU A 569 -40.73 -44.28 9.99
CA GLU A 569 -40.17 -45.15 11.03
C GLU A 569 -38.68 -44.82 11.30
N LYS A 570 -37.92 -44.59 10.22
CA LYS A 570 -36.54 -44.17 10.35
C LYS A 570 -36.38 -42.79 10.99
N ALA A 571 -37.29 -41.86 10.70
CA ALA A 571 -37.33 -40.53 11.35
C ALA A 571 -37.57 -40.68 12.87
N LEU A 572 -38.42 -41.62 13.30
CA LEU A 572 -38.62 -41.95 14.72
C LEU A 572 -37.34 -42.48 15.39
N GLU A 573 -36.62 -43.37 14.70
CA GLU A 573 -35.32 -43.87 15.19
C GLU A 573 -34.31 -42.76 15.39
N LEU A 574 -34.35 -41.72 14.55
CA LEU A 574 -33.50 -40.54 14.61
C LEU A 574 -33.99 -39.46 15.60
N GLY A 575 -35.11 -39.72 16.31
CA GLY A 575 -35.64 -38.82 17.34
C GLY A 575 -36.58 -37.73 16.82
N ALA A 576 -37.32 -37.98 15.74
CA ALA A 576 -38.44 -37.14 15.32
C ALA A 576 -39.58 -37.19 16.33
N ASP A 577 -40.49 -36.20 16.28
CA ASP A 577 -41.65 -36.13 17.18
C ASP A 577 -42.52 -37.37 17.03
N LYS A 578 -42.60 -38.18 18.11
CA LYS A 578 -43.27 -39.45 18.11
C LYS A 578 -44.78 -39.32 17.87
N ALA A 579 -45.42 -38.26 18.36
CA ALA A 579 -46.87 -38.06 18.20
C ALA A 579 -47.20 -37.68 16.76
N VAL A 580 -46.39 -36.79 16.16
CA VAL A 580 -46.53 -36.36 14.77
C VAL A 580 -46.33 -37.51 13.81
N ILE A 581 -45.20 -38.21 13.95
CA ILE A 581 -44.83 -39.30 13.02
C ILE A 581 -45.80 -40.48 13.12
N ASN A 582 -46.20 -40.93 14.32
CA ASN A 582 -47.17 -41.99 14.46
C ASN A 582 -48.53 -41.65 13.87
N ARG A 583 -48.93 -40.35 13.91
CA ARG A 583 -50.15 -39.88 13.23
C ARG A 583 -50.01 -40.00 11.71
N LYS A 584 -48.85 -39.59 11.14
CA LYS A 584 -48.57 -39.73 9.69
C LYS A 584 -48.65 -41.20 9.25
N ILE A 585 -48.03 -42.12 9.99
CA ILE A 585 -48.04 -43.54 9.71
C ILE A 585 -49.45 -44.10 9.77
N LYS A 586 -50.24 -43.75 10.81
CA LYS A 586 -51.64 -44.20 10.97
C LYS A 586 -52.55 -43.69 9.85
N LEU A 587 -52.38 -42.44 9.48
CA LEU A 587 -53.20 -41.80 8.44
C LEU A 587 -52.68 -42.07 7.02
N LYS A 588 -51.45 -42.59 6.89
CA LYS A 588 -50.72 -42.78 5.63
C LYS A 588 -50.62 -41.48 4.81
N LYS A 589 -50.56 -40.35 5.49
CA LYS A 589 -50.52 -38.99 4.93
C LYS A 589 -49.66 -38.10 5.79
N PRO A 590 -49.03 -37.04 5.18
CA PRO A 590 -48.19 -36.10 5.90
C PRO A 590 -48.91 -35.19 6.90
N PHE A 591 -50.25 -35.05 6.79
CA PHE A 591 -51.05 -34.14 7.62
C PHE A 591 -52.11 -34.89 8.44
#